data_8895d9f0c12c9aa9238032d56aab2397
#
_entry.id   8895d9f0c12c9aa9238032d56aab2397
#
_cell.length_a   1.000
_cell.length_b   1.000
_cell.length_c   1.000
_cell.angle_alpha   90.00
_cell.angle_beta   90.00
_cell.angle_gamma   90.00
#
_symmetry.space_group_name_H-M   'P 1'
#
loop_
_entity.id
_entity.type
_entity.pdbx_description
1 polymer ?
#
loop_
_entity_poly.entity_id
_entity_poly.type
_entity_poly.pdbx_seq_one_letter_code
_entity_poly.pdbx_strand_id
1 'polypeptide(L)' 'MNNLRAIERQEIAANLEGYLEYGAESRAEYLEMLSEEYDVPLDVVQAMADVLGPLEDFDGLVTSLEDIGEGAW' A
#
# COMPACT_ATOMS: atom_id res chain seq x y z
N MET A 1 8.97 -23.19 0.15
CA MET A 1 8.17 -22.58 -0.64
C MET A 1 7.39 -21.48 -0.11
N ASN A 2 7.15 -21.31 1.12
CA ASN A 2 6.37 -20.23 1.65
C ASN A 2 7.22 -19.11 2.19
N ASN A 3 8.51 -19.11 1.85
CA ASN A 3 9.41 -18.10 2.38
C ASN A 3 9.02 -16.70 1.99
N LEU A 4 8.53 -16.52 0.75
CA LEU A 4 8.12 -15.21 0.31
C LEU A 4 6.95 -14.69 1.10
N ARG A 5 5.98 -15.57 1.40
CA ARG A 5 4.83 -15.16 2.19
C ARG A 5 5.22 -14.84 3.62
N ALA A 6 6.15 -15.62 4.18
CA ALA A 6 6.60 -15.35 5.54
C ALA A 6 7.31 -14.00 5.62
N ILE A 7 8.13 -13.69 4.63
CA ILE A 7 8.82 -12.41 4.58
C ILE A 7 7.81 -11.28 4.43
N GLU A 8 6.83 -11.45 3.54
CA GLU A 8 5.81 -10.44 3.34
C GLU A 8 5.02 -10.17 4.61
N ARG A 9 4.67 -11.23 5.35
CA ARG A 9 3.96 -11.07 6.61
C ARG A 9 4.79 -10.29 7.62
N GLN A 10 6.09 -10.54 7.67
CA GLN A 10 6.96 -9.83 8.57
C GLN A 10 7.05 -8.35 8.20
N GLU A 11 7.09 -8.06 6.90
CA GLU A 11 7.13 -6.69 6.43
C GLU A 11 5.84 -5.96 6.75
N ILE A 12 4.71 -6.63 6.59
CA ILE A 12 3.42 -6.03 6.93
C ILE A 12 3.34 -5.79 8.43
N ALA A 13 3.79 -6.76 9.23
CA ALA A 13 3.79 -6.60 10.68
C ALA A 13 4.68 -5.44 11.11
N ALA A 14 5.82 -5.26 10.46
CA ALA A 14 6.72 -4.16 10.77
C ALA A 14 6.08 -2.81 10.40
N ASN A 15 5.19 -2.80 9.42
CA ASN A 15 4.52 -1.58 8.99
C ASN A 15 3.27 -1.26 9.81
N LEU A 16 2.85 -2.15 10.71
CA LEU A 16 1.57 -1.99 11.41
C LEU A 16 1.46 -0.64 12.11
N GLU A 17 2.54 -0.20 12.75
CA GLU A 17 2.52 1.07 13.45
C GLU A 17 2.27 2.22 12.47
N GLY A 18 2.85 2.16 11.29
CA GLY A 18 2.63 3.16 10.26
C GLY A 18 1.18 3.16 9.77
N TYR A 19 0.60 1.97 9.58
CA TYR A 19 -0.80 1.88 9.20
C TYR A 19 -1.69 2.51 10.27
N LEU A 20 -1.42 2.19 11.55
CA LEU A 20 -2.20 2.73 12.65
C LEU A 20 -2.08 4.25 12.73
N GLU A 21 -0.90 4.79 12.51
CA GLU A 21 -0.70 6.24 12.51
C GLU A 21 -1.51 6.92 11.41
N TYR A 22 -1.68 6.22 10.29
CA TYR A 22 -2.45 6.74 9.18
C TYR A 22 -3.96 6.61 9.43
N GLY A 23 -4.35 5.81 10.41
CA GLY A 23 -5.75 5.57 10.73
C GLY A 23 -6.27 4.23 10.25
N ALA A 24 -5.39 3.35 9.80
CA ALA A 24 -5.77 2.04 9.28
C ALA A 24 -5.38 0.95 10.27
N GLU A 25 -6.23 -0.06 10.43
CA GLU A 25 -5.96 -1.17 11.34
C GLU A 25 -5.29 -2.33 10.65
N SER A 26 -5.16 -2.28 9.33
CA SER A 26 -4.54 -3.33 8.57
C SER A 26 -4.04 -2.76 7.24
N ARG A 27 -3.20 -3.54 6.55
CA ARG A 27 -2.74 -3.13 5.23
C ARG A 27 -3.91 -2.99 4.26
N ALA A 28 -4.87 -3.92 4.32
CA ALA A 28 -6.03 -3.87 3.44
C ALA A 28 -6.79 -2.55 3.62
N GLU A 29 -7.00 -2.16 4.87
CA GLU A 29 -7.70 -0.92 5.17
C GLU A 29 -6.88 0.28 4.71
N TYR A 30 -5.55 0.22 4.91
CA TYR A 30 -4.65 1.28 4.45
C TYR A 30 -4.78 1.49 2.95
N LEU A 31 -4.82 0.39 2.18
CA LEU A 31 -4.94 0.49 0.73
C LEU A 31 -6.30 1.07 0.32
N GLU A 32 -7.35 0.73 1.06
CA GLU A 32 -8.67 1.32 0.81
C GLU A 32 -8.65 2.82 1.05
N MET A 33 -7.98 3.26 2.10
CA MET A 33 -7.88 4.67 2.41
C MET A 33 -7.11 5.42 1.34
N LEU A 34 -6.03 4.81 0.83
CA LEU A 34 -5.27 5.40 -0.26
C LEU A 34 -6.10 5.51 -1.53
N SER A 35 -6.91 4.48 -1.80
CA SER A 35 -7.81 4.51 -2.95
C SER A 35 -8.73 5.71 -2.90
N GLU A 36 -9.27 6.00 -1.73
CA GLU A 36 -10.18 7.12 -1.57
C GLU A 36 -9.44 8.45 -1.62
N GLU A 37 -8.28 8.51 -0.99
CA GLU A 37 -7.54 9.77 -0.90
C GLU A 37 -7.05 10.21 -2.27
N TYR A 38 -6.57 9.29 -3.08
CA TYR A 38 -6.00 9.64 -4.38
C TYR A 38 -6.97 9.44 -5.53
N ASP A 39 -8.20 8.99 -5.21
CA ASP A 39 -9.24 8.77 -6.22
C ASP A 39 -8.77 7.81 -7.30
N VAL A 40 -8.13 6.72 -6.87
CA VAL A 40 -7.66 5.65 -7.75
C VAL A 40 -8.43 4.38 -7.38
N PRO A 41 -8.95 3.63 -8.37
CA PRO A 41 -9.72 2.43 -8.06
C PRO A 41 -8.93 1.47 -7.16
N LEU A 42 -9.62 0.85 -6.23
CA LEU A 42 -8.98 0.00 -5.23
C LEU A 42 -8.20 -1.15 -5.86
N ASP A 43 -8.75 -1.76 -6.92
CA ASP A 43 -8.06 -2.87 -7.58
C ASP A 43 -6.74 -2.42 -8.20
N VAL A 44 -6.66 -1.17 -8.65
CA VAL A 44 -5.41 -0.61 -9.17
C VAL A 44 -4.42 -0.42 -8.04
N VAL A 45 -4.88 0.15 -6.91
CA VAL A 45 -4.02 0.34 -5.74
C VAL A 45 -3.49 -1.01 -5.27
N GLN A 46 -4.34 -2.02 -5.20
CA GLN A 46 -3.93 -3.35 -4.75
C GLN A 46 -2.90 -3.96 -5.69
N ALA A 47 -3.11 -3.83 -6.99
CA ALA A 47 -2.16 -4.37 -7.96
C ALA A 47 -0.80 -3.70 -7.83
N MET A 48 -0.79 -2.39 -7.66
CA MET A 48 0.46 -1.65 -7.48
C MET A 48 1.15 -2.05 -6.19
N ALA A 49 0.37 -2.19 -5.12
CA ALA A 49 0.93 -2.59 -3.83
C ALA A 49 1.54 -3.99 -3.89
N ASP A 50 0.91 -4.90 -4.66
CA ASP A 50 1.43 -6.24 -4.83
C ASP A 50 2.76 -6.25 -5.58
N VAL A 51 2.84 -5.43 -6.62
CA VAL A 51 4.06 -5.36 -7.42
C VAL A 51 5.21 -4.74 -6.62
N LEU A 52 4.94 -3.68 -5.89
CA LEU A 52 5.97 -2.97 -5.15
C LEU A 52 6.34 -3.64 -3.82
N GLY A 53 5.38 -4.31 -3.20
CA GLY A 53 5.60 -4.98 -1.91
C GLY A 53 5.41 -4.05 -0.73
N PRO A 54 5.25 -4.62 0.48
CA PRO A 54 4.96 -3.84 1.68
C PRO A 54 6.03 -2.82 2.05
N LEU A 55 7.28 -3.05 1.68
CA LEU A 55 8.35 -2.11 2.00
C LEU A 55 8.16 -0.76 1.31
N GLU A 56 7.38 -0.72 0.24
CA GLU A 56 7.13 0.52 -0.49
C GLU A 56 5.78 1.14 -0.15
N ASP A 57 5.08 0.61 0.86
CA ASP A 57 3.73 1.07 1.18
C ASP A 57 3.68 2.56 1.54
N PHE A 58 4.73 3.09 2.13
CA PHE A 58 4.76 4.48 2.57
C PHE A 58 5.65 5.36 1.69
N ASP A 59 6.22 4.79 0.64
CA ASP A 59 7.15 5.52 -0.21
C ASP A 59 6.80 5.32 -1.68
N GLY A 60 7.28 4.27 -2.31
CA GLY A 60 7.07 4.06 -3.74
C GLY A 60 5.59 3.98 -4.12
N LEU A 61 4.78 3.31 -3.30
CA LEU A 61 3.37 3.21 -3.58
C LEU A 61 2.70 4.58 -3.54
N VAL A 62 2.96 5.35 -2.50
CA VAL A 62 2.35 6.67 -2.34
C VAL A 62 2.80 7.59 -3.47
N THR A 63 4.09 7.57 -3.80
CA THR A 63 4.61 8.39 -4.90
C THR A 63 3.92 8.05 -6.22
N SER A 64 3.73 6.76 -6.48
CA SER A 64 3.05 6.33 -7.71
C SER A 64 1.62 6.81 -7.75
N LEU A 65 0.92 6.74 -6.61
CA LEU A 65 -0.47 7.20 -6.53
C LEU A 65 -0.56 8.71 -6.70
N GLU A 66 0.41 9.45 -6.18
CA GLU A 66 0.45 10.90 -6.35
C GLU A 66 0.59 11.25 -7.84
N ASP A 67 1.44 10.52 -8.54
CA ASP A 67 1.63 10.77 -9.97
C ASP A 67 0.33 10.52 -10.73
N ILE A 68 -0.37 9.46 -10.42
CA ILE A 68 -1.65 9.16 -11.07
C ILE A 68 -2.68 10.24 -10.73
N GLY A 69 -2.75 10.61 -9.45
CA GLY A 69 -3.71 11.60 -8.99
C GLY A 69 -3.49 12.98 -9.59
N GLU A 70 -2.27 13.28 -10.00
CA GLU A 70 -1.96 14.56 -10.61
C GLU A 70 -2.19 14.56 -12.13
N GLY A 71 -2.70 13.45 -12.65
CA GLY A 71 -2.99 13.39 -14.07
C GLY A 71 -1.77 13.17 -14.94
N ALA A 72 -0.82 12.42 -14.42
CA ALA A 72 0.43 12.15 -15.13
C ALA A 72 0.25 11.20 -16.31
N TRP A 73 -0.94 10.86 -16.64
CA TRP A 73 -1.25 9.97 -17.74
C TRP A 73 -1.04 10.63 -19.09
#